data_b29f171e1e5e364ac1132b51b2722558
#
_entry.id   b29f171e1e5e364ac1132b51b2722558
#
_cell.length_a   1.000
_cell.length_b   1.000
_cell.length_c   1.000
_cell.angle_alpha   90.00
_cell.angle_beta   90.00
_cell.angle_gamma   90.00
#
_symmetry.space_group_name_H-M   'P 1'
#
loop_
_entity.id
_entity.type
_entity.pdbx_description
1 polymer ?
#
loop_
_entity_poly.entity_id
_entity_poly.type
_entity_poly.pdbx_seq_one_letter_code
_entity_poly.pdbx_strand_id
1 'polypeptide(L)'
;MNQTVIDIQGITKTYVNGKLSVPVLHGIDLVVNKGEFVSIMGPSGSGKSTFMNILGCLDRPTTGSYRLNGDEVATLSDDELAYVRNKQIGFVFQSFNLLTKLTALENAALPMILSLI
;
A
#
# COMPACT_ATOMS: atom_id res chain seq x y z
N MET A 1 -23.21 -1.23 -11.59
CA MET A 1 -22.64 -0.18 -10.74
C MET A 1 -21.28 -0.59 -10.25
N ASN A 2 -20.33 0.33 -10.33
CA ASN A 2 -19.00 0.07 -9.82
C ASN A 2 -19.00 0.18 -8.31
N GLN A 3 -18.45 -0.84 -7.67
CA GLN A 3 -18.28 -0.83 -6.23
C GLN A 3 -16.83 -0.43 -5.91
N THR A 4 -16.67 0.64 -5.15
CA THR A 4 -15.36 1.10 -4.73
C THR A 4 -14.82 0.17 -3.63
N VAL A 5 -13.65 -0.38 -3.87
CA VAL A 5 -12.97 -1.26 -2.92
C VAL A 5 -11.92 -0.49 -2.13
N ILE A 6 -11.13 0.31 -2.82
CA ILE A 6 -10.09 1.15 -2.20
C ILE A 6 -10.41 2.60 -2.50
N ASP A 7 -10.48 3.42 -1.46
CA ASP A 7 -10.66 4.86 -1.56
C ASP A 7 -9.64 5.53 -0.67
N ILE A 8 -8.62 6.10 -1.30
CA ILE A 8 -7.51 6.75 -0.63
C ILE A 8 -7.53 8.22 -0.95
N GLN A 9 -7.50 9.04 0.09
CA GLN A 9 -7.55 10.49 -0.05
C GLN A 9 -6.50 11.16 0.81
N GLY A 10 -5.60 11.90 0.18
CA GLY A 10 -4.62 12.74 0.85
C GLY A 10 -3.64 11.97 1.73
N ILE A 11 -3.26 10.77 1.36
CA ILE A 11 -2.38 9.96 2.18
C ILE A 11 -0.98 10.56 2.19
N THR A 12 -0.47 10.80 3.38
CA THR A 12 0.92 11.16 3.60
C THR A 12 1.60 10.13 4.47
N LYS A 13 2.89 10.05 4.39
CA LYS A 13 3.69 9.25 5.30
C LYS A 13 5.02 9.95 5.55
N THR A 14 5.28 10.21 6.81
CA THR A 14 6.52 10.82 7.28
C THR A 14 7.11 9.92 8.36
N TYR A 15 8.34 9.51 8.16
CA TYR A 15 9.06 8.74 9.16
C TYR A 15 9.84 9.69 10.05
N VAL A 16 9.72 9.50 11.36
CA VAL A 16 10.41 10.32 12.34
C VAL A 16 11.41 9.45 13.09
N ASN A 17 12.66 9.90 13.10
CA ASN A 17 13.74 9.23 13.80
C ASN A 17 14.50 10.29 14.61
N GLY A 18 14.20 10.37 15.90
CA GLY A 18 14.77 11.41 16.75
C GLY A 18 14.34 12.79 16.28
N LYS A 19 15.32 13.61 15.86
CA LYS A 19 15.05 14.95 15.34
C LYS A 19 14.86 14.97 13.83
N LEU A 20 15.09 13.85 13.17
CA LEU A 20 14.94 13.76 11.71
C LEU A 20 13.52 13.41 11.35
N SER A 21 13.01 14.10 10.35
CA SER A 21 11.68 13.88 9.80
C SER A 21 11.83 13.70 8.30
N VAL A 22 11.45 12.53 7.78
CA VAL A 22 11.61 12.21 6.37
C VAL A 22 10.24 11.96 5.76
N PRO A 23 9.70 12.94 5.02
CA PRO A 23 8.46 12.74 4.31
C PRO A 23 8.69 11.85 3.09
N VAL A 24 7.86 10.81 2.94
CA VAL A 24 7.97 9.85 1.85
C VAL A 24 6.77 9.92 0.92
N LEU A 25 5.58 10.10 1.47
CA LEU A 25 4.36 10.26 0.68
C LEU A 25 3.76 11.65 0.95
N HIS A 26 3.34 12.32 -0.12
CA HIS A 26 3.01 13.75 -0.10
C HIS A 26 1.56 14.06 -0.48
N GLY A 27 0.63 13.23 -0.09
CA GLY A 27 -0.78 13.44 -0.41
C GLY A 27 -1.19 12.66 -1.65
N ILE A 28 -1.40 11.37 -1.49
CA ILE A 28 -1.76 10.49 -2.59
C ILE A 28 -3.26 10.22 -2.55
N ASP A 29 -3.88 10.30 -3.73
CA ASP A 29 -5.27 9.92 -3.92
C ASP A 29 -5.33 8.73 -4.86
N LEU A 30 -6.18 7.76 -4.56
CA LEU A 30 -6.35 6.58 -5.39
C LEU A 30 -7.73 5.99 -5.13
N VAL A 31 -8.43 5.65 -6.20
CA VAL A 31 -9.69 4.92 -6.12
C VAL A 31 -9.57 3.66 -6.97
N VAL A 32 -9.89 2.51 -6.36
CA VAL A 32 -9.92 1.23 -7.06
C VAL A 32 -11.29 0.60 -6.87
N ASN A 33 -11.92 0.24 -7.97
CA ASN A 33 -13.22 -0.40 -7.96
C ASN A 33 -13.08 -1.91 -8.06
N LYS A 34 -14.14 -2.61 -7.67
CA LYS A 34 -14.17 -4.06 -7.74
C LYS A 34 -13.85 -4.55 -9.15
N GLY A 35 -12.96 -5.52 -9.24
CA GLY A 35 -12.57 -6.12 -10.51
C GLY A 35 -11.49 -5.36 -11.27
N GLU A 36 -11.06 -4.21 -10.79
CA GLU A 36 -10.00 -3.46 -11.44
C GLU A 36 -8.63 -4.02 -11.08
N PHE A 37 -7.72 -3.93 -12.03
CA PHE A 37 -6.31 -4.25 -11.84
C PHE A 37 -5.50 -2.96 -11.92
N VAL A 38 -4.73 -2.67 -10.88
CA VAL A 38 -3.93 -1.45 -10.81
C VAL A 38 -2.47 -1.81 -10.56
N SER A 39 -1.58 -1.22 -11.35
CA SER A 39 -0.14 -1.31 -11.15
C SER A 39 0.39 -0.02 -10.58
N ILE A 40 1.23 -0.13 -9.56
CA ILE A 40 1.93 1.01 -8.97
C ILE A 40 3.39 0.88 -9.37
N MET A 41 3.83 1.84 -10.16
CA MET A 41 5.18 1.81 -10.72
C MET A 41 5.95 3.03 -10.30
N GLY A 42 7.26 2.87 -10.18
CA GLY A 42 8.14 3.96 -9.83
C GLY A 42 9.53 3.43 -9.53
N PRO A 43 10.54 4.29 -9.61
CA PRO A 43 11.90 3.90 -9.29
C PRO A 43 12.05 3.61 -7.80
N SER A 44 13.14 2.94 -7.45
CA SER A 44 13.50 2.72 -6.06
C SER A 44 13.60 4.05 -5.33
N GLY A 45 13.06 4.11 -4.12
CA GLY A 45 13.06 5.35 -3.33
C GLY A 45 11.92 6.30 -3.62
N SER A 46 10.99 5.94 -4.50
CA SER A 46 9.84 6.81 -4.84
C SER A 46 8.70 6.72 -3.83
N GLY A 47 8.82 5.89 -2.80
CA GLY A 47 7.73 5.67 -1.84
C GLY A 47 6.80 4.53 -2.21
N LYS A 48 7.07 3.81 -3.29
CA LYS A 48 6.23 2.72 -3.77
C LYS A 48 5.99 1.65 -2.71
N SER A 49 7.06 1.17 -2.08
CA SER A 49 6.96 0.14 -1.04
C SER A 49 6.20 0.65 0.18
N THR A 50 6.42 1.90 0.55
CA THR A 50 5.71 2.54 1.66
C THR A 50 4.21 2.58 1.38
N PHE A 51 3.84 3.00 0.17
CA PHE A 51 2.44 3.07 -0.22
C PHE A 51 1.80 1.68 -0.25
N MET A 52 2.51 0.69 -0.78
CA MET A 52 2.00 -0.68 -0.82
C MET A 52 1.81 -1.25 0.58
N ASN A 53 2.67 -0.92 1.52
CA ASN A 53 2.51 -1.35 2.91
C ASN A 53 1.25 -0.74 3.53
N ILE A 54 0.95 0.50 3.23
CA ILE A 54 -0.27 1.15 3.70
C ILE A 54 -1.50 0.51 3.06
N LEU A 55 -1.47 0.29 1.75
CA LEU A 55 -2.57 -0.39 1.04
C LEU A 55 -2.85 -1.76 1.62
N GLY A 56 -1.81 -2.47 2.00
CA GLY A 56 -1.92 -3.81 2.55
C GLY A 56 -2.20 -3.88 4.04
N CYS A 57 -2.44 -2.76 4.68
CA CYS A 57 -2.69 -2.69 6.13
C CYS A 57 -1.52 -3.22 6.96
N LEU A 58 -0.31 -3.12 6.42
CA LEU A 58 0.92 -3.43 7.17
C LEU A 58 1.44 -2.21 7.92
N ASP A 59 1.00 -1.02 7.53
CA ASP A 59 1.40 0.22 8.17
C ASP A 59 0.24 1.21 8.05
N ARG A 60 0.31 2.29 8.82
CA ARG A 60 -0.68 3.36 8.81
C ARG A 60 -0.11 4.60 8.14
N PRO A 61 -0.95 5.39 7.46
CA PRO A 61 -0.50 6.70 6.98
C PRO A 61 -0.28 7.65 8.16
N THR A 62 0.51 8.68 7.94
CA THR A 62 0.66 9.76 8.91
C THR A 62 -0.60 10.60 8.95
N THR A 63 -1.11 10.97 7.77
CA THR A 63 -2.40 11.66 7.64
C THR A 63 -3.12 11.14 6.41
N GLY A 64 -4.37 11.52 6.28
CA GLY A 64 -5.21 11.12 5.16
C GLY A 64 -6.21 10.05 5.54
N SER A 65 -6.99 9.63 4.56
CA SER A 65 -8.06 8.64 4.74
C SER A 65 -7.81 7.44 3.83
N TYR A 66 -8.01 6.25 4.37
CA TYR A 66 -7.98 5.02 3.61
C TYR A 66 -9.22 4.20 3.97
N ARG A 67 -10.13 4.07 3.03
CA ARG A 67 -11.32 3.24 3.19
C ARG A 67 -11.18 1.98 2.34
N LEU A 68 -11.33 0.85 2.99
CA LEU A 68 -11.30 -0.46 2.35
C LEU A 68 -12.69 -1.07 2.48
N ASN A 69 -13.35 -1.29 1.35
CA ASN A 69 -14.74 -1.78 1.30
C ASN A 69 -15.67 -0.91 2.15
N GLY A 70 -15.44 0.41 2.17
CA GLY A 70 -16.27 1.35 2.91
C GLY A 70 -15.86 1.58 4.35
N ASP A 71 -14.95 0.81 4.89
CA ASP A 71 -14.52 0.94 6.28
C ASP A 71 -13.21 1.71 6.38
N GLU A 72 -13.18 2.73 7.23
CA GLU A 72 -11.97 3.51 7.47
C GLU A 72 -10.95 2.67 8.22
N VAL A 73 -9.79 2.42 7.62
CA VAL A 73 -8.75 1.57 8.22
C VAL A 73 -7.54 2.36 8.71
N ALA A 74 -7.43 3.64 8.36
CA ALA A 74 -6.28 4.46 8.74
C ALA A 74 -6.17 4.68 10.26
N THR A 75 -7.26 4.57 10.98
CA THR A 75 -7.33 4.84 12.42
C THR A 75 -7.46 3.57 13.26
N LEU A 76 -7.38 2.40 12.66
CA LEU A 76 -7.53 1.15 13.40
C LEU A 76 -6.29 0.84 14.23
N SER A 77 -6.49 0.07 15.31
CA SER A 77 -5.39 -0.45 16.11
C SER A 77 -4.58 -1.49 15.32
N ASP A 78 -3.42 -1.87 15.84
CA ASP A 78 -2.59 -2.88 15.19
C ASP A 78 -3.32 -4.22 15.06
N ASP A 79 -4.06 -4.63 16.08
CA ASP A 79 -4.83 -5.87 16.04
C ASP A 79 -5.96 -5.80 15.02
N GLU A 80 -6.64 -4.66 14.94
CA GLU A 80 -7.71 -4.44 13.98
C GLU A 80 -7.17 -4.43 12.54
N LEU A 81 -6.03 -3.79 12.31
CA LEU A 81 -5.38 -3.81 11.00
C LEU A 81 -4.98 -5.23 10.61
N ALA A 82 -4.45 -6.01 11.55
CA ALA A 82 -4.09 -7.40 11.27
C ALA A 82 -5.31 -8.23 10.91
N TYR A 83 -6.43 -8.01 11.57
CA TYR A 83 -7.68 -8.69 11.25
C TYR A 83 -8.16 -8.37 9.84
N VAL A 84 -8.16 -7.09 9.48
CA VAL A 84 -8.57 -6.63 8.14
C VAL A 84 -7.65 -7.22 7.08
N ARG A 85 -6.34 -7.20 7.33
CA ARG A 85 -5.34 -7.74 6.40
C ARG A 85 -5.59 -9.22 6.15
N ASN A 86 -5.83 -9.99 7.19
CA ASN A 86 -6.05 -11.43 7.06
C ASN A 86 -7.35 -11.76 6.34
N LYS A 87 -8.37 -10.93 6.50
CA LYS A 87 -9.69 -11.20 5.94
C LYS A 87 -9.86 -10.70 4.51
N GLN A 88 -9.21 -9.60 4.16
CA GLN A 88 -9.54 -8.90 2.93
C GLN A 88 -8.38 -8.76 1.95
N ILE A 89 -7.15 -9.04 2.38
CA ILE A 89 -5.98 -8.73 1.57
C ILE A 89 -5.09 -9.95 1.42
N GLY A 90 -4.71 -10.24 0.19
CA GLY A 90 -3.66 -11.20 -0.11
C GLY A 90 -2.45 -10.50 -0.67
N PHE A 91 -1.26 -10.83 -0.17
CA PHE A 91 -0.02 -10.26 -0.65
C PHE A 91 0.75 -11.25 -1.51
N VAL A 92 1.32 -10.73 -2.59
CA VAL A 92 2.34 -11.41 -3.37
C VAL A 92 3.60 -10.57 -3.32
N PHE A 93 4.61 -11.03 -2.62
CA PHE A 93 5.84 -10.26 -2.43
C PHE A 93 6.84 -10.56 -3.51
N GLN A 94 7.47 -9.49 -4.02
CA GLN A 94 8.54 -9.59 -5.00
C GLN A 94 9.76 -10.36 -4.52
N SER A 95 10.04 -10.25 -3.23
CA SER A 95 11.27 -10.78 -2.65
C SER A 95 11.31 -12.30 -2.57
N PHE A 96 10.23 -12.96 -2.92
CA PHE A 96 10.18 -14.40 -2.83
C PHE A 96 10.42 -15.07 -4.18
N ASN A 97 10.63 -16.33 -4.13
CA ASN A 97 11.13 -17.27 -5.12
C ASN A 97 10.86 -16.97 -6.58
N LEU A 98 9.72 -16.40 -6.91
CA LEU A 98 9.37 -16.11 -8.29
C LEU A 98 10.29 -15.09 -8.93
N LEU A 99 10.82 -14.19 -8.13
CA LEU A 99 11.58 -13.05 -8.64
C LEU A 99 13.09 -13.23 -8.44
N THR A 100 13.53 -14.29 -7.82
CA THR A 100 14.95 -14.56 -7.64
C THR A 100 15.66 -14.84 -8.96
N LYS A 101 14.91 -15.22 -9.99
CA LYS A 101 15.45 -15.51 -11.32
C LYS A 101 15.55 -14.28 -12.21
N LEU A 102 15.01 -13.15 -11.76
CA LEU A 102 15.06 -11.92 -12.51
C LEU A 102 16.33 -11.14 -12.21
N THR A 103 16.75 -10.33 -13.16
CA THR A 103 17.90 -9.45 -12.95
C THR A 103 17.58 -8.40 -11.90
N ALA A 104 18.59 -7.82 -11.28
CA ALA A 104 18.40 -6.74 -10.32
C ALA A 104 17.64 -5.57 -10.93
N LEU A 105 17.89 -5.27 -12.22
CA LEU A 105 17.17 -4.20 -12.91
C LEU A 105 15.70 -4.52 -13.08
N GLU A 106 15.38 -5.74 -13.44
CA GLU A 106 13.99 -6.17 -13.58
C GLU A 106 13.27 -6.11 -12.24
N ASN A 107 13.92 -6.57 -11.17
CA ASN A 107 13.36 -6.51 -9.83
C ASN A 107 13.07 -5.06 -9.40
N ALA A 108 13.98 -4.15 -9.70
CA ALA A 108 13.79 -2.75 -9.35
C ALA A 108 12.64 -2.10 -10.12
N ALA A 109 12.38 -2.57 -11.34
CA ALA A 109 11.33 -2.01 -12.20
C ALA A 109 9.96 -2.64 -11.95
N LEU A 110 9.90 -3.81 -11.34
CA LEU A 110 8.64 -4.51 -11.13
C LEU A 110 7.78 -3.83 -10.08
N PRO A 111 6.48 -3.70 -10.31
CA PRO A 111 5.56 -3.24 -9.27
C PRO A 111 5.35 -4.33 -8.23
N MET A 112 5.02 -3.93 -7.02
CA MET A 112 4.49 -4.86 -6.05
C MET A 112 3.05 -5.18 -6.42
N ILE A 113 2.63 -6.41 -6.17
CA ILE A 113 1.28 -6.85 -6.50
C ILE A 113 0.51 -7.04 -5.21
N LEU A 114 -0.67 -6.44 -5.16
CA LEU A 114 -1.61 -6.56 -4.06
C LEU A 114 -2.89 -7.18 -4.59
N SER A 115 -3.34 -8.25 -3.99
CA SER A 115 -4.61 -8.89 -4.33
C SER A 115 -5.61 -8.68 -3.20
N LEU A 116 -6.80 -8.26 -3.56
CA LEU A 116 -7.91 -8.11 -2.61
C LEU A 116 -8.78 -9.36 -2.66
N ILE A 117 -9.01 -9.92 -1.51
CA ILE A 117 -9.80 -11.13 -1.37
C ILE A 117 -11.28 -10.81 -1.22
#